data_6c6d723b7980edb1f368c18dec8138ad
#
_entry.id   6c6d723b7980edb1f368c18dec8138ad
#
_cell.length_a   1.000
_cell.length_b   1.000
_cell.length_c   1.000
_cell.angle_alpha   90.00
_cell.angle_beta   90.00
_cell.angle_gamma   90.00
#
_symmetry.space_group_name_H-M   'P 1'
#
loop_
_entity.id
_entity.type
_entity.pdbx_description
1 polymer ?
#
loop_
_entity_poly.entity_id
_entity_poly.type
_entity_poly.pdbx_seq_one_letter_code
_entity_poly.pdbx_strand_id
1 'polypeptide(L)'
;MGMLATVINSQALSSALSAIEQENQVYTAIRMEPIGEYYTKWKAIETLETGGVAIISGGTGNPFFTTDTASVLRAVEIEADVFFKGTRVDGIYTADPEKDSSATKFDEISFDEIYSRNLKIMDMTATTMCKENKMPLVVFDMDTIGNLKKVIMGENIGTRVYPDADAK
;
A
#
# COMPACT_ATOMS: atom_id res chain seq x y z
N MET A 1 -14.42 10.57 10.40
CA MET A 1 -13.18 11.18 10.93
C MET A 1 -11.93 10.58 10.29
N GLY A 2 -11.71 9.26 10.28
CA GLY A 2 -10.50 8.64 9.72
C GLY A 2 -10.19 9.00 8.25
N MET A 3 -11.16 9.01 7.36
CA MET A 3 -10.98 9.43 5.96
C MET A 3 -10.44 10.86 5.84
N LEU A 4 -10.95 11.80 6.65
CA LEU A 4 -10.48 13.18 6.62
C LEU A 4 -9.05 13.32 7.14
N ALA A 5 -8.64 12.50 8.10
CA ALA A 5 -7.26 12.47 8.58
C ALA A 5 -6.28 12.08 7.46
N THR A 6 -6.66 11.16 6.57
CA THR A 6 -5.82 10.81 5.42
C THR A 6 -5.65 11.98 4.45
N VAL A 7 -6.68 12.81 4.29
CA VAL A 7 -6.61 14.02 3.44
C VAL A 7 -5.65 15.05 4.03
N ILE A 8 -5.67 15.26 5.36
CA ILE A 8 -4.72 16.15 6.05
C ILE A 8 -3.28 15.65 5.81
N ASN A 9 -3.03 14.36 6.01
CA ASN A 9 -1.71 13.77 5.79
C ASN A 9 -1.26 13.92 4.32
N SER A 10 -2.19 13.79 3.37
CA SER A 10 -1.89 13.94 1.93
C SER A 10 -1.48 15.36 1.58
N GLN A 11 -2.09 16.38 2.19
CA GLN A 11 -1.68 17.78 2.01
C GLN A 11 -0.27 18.02 2.56
N ALA A 12 0.07 17.44 3.71
CA ALA A 12 1.42 17.54 4.27
C ALA A 12 2.46 16.86 3.36
N LEU A 13 2.14 15.67 2.84
CA LEU A 13 3.02 14.96 1.90
C LEU A 13 3.19 15.74 0.59
N SER A 14 2.09 16.25 0.03
CA SER A 14 2.12 17.09 -1.19
C SER A 14 3.00 18.32 -1.01
N SER A 15 2.87 19.02 0.13
CA SER A 15 3.71 20.18 0.46
C SER A 15 5.18 19.81 0.55
N ALA A 16 5.51 18.66 1.16
CA ALA A 16 6.88 18.17 1.28
C ALA A 16 7.48 17.79 -0.08
N LEU A 17 6.72 17.14 -0.96
CA LEU A 17 7.15 16.81 -2.33
C LEU A 17 7.36 18.08 -3.17
N SER A 18 6.44 19.04 -3.08
CA SER A 18 6.56 20.32 -3.78
C SER A 18 7.79 21.12 -3.33
N ALA A 19 8.16 21.05 -2.06
CA ALA A 19 9.35 21.72 -1.52
C ALA A 19 10.68 21.18 -2.12
N ILE A 20 10.66 19.97 -2.67
CA ILE A 20 11.79 19.37 -3.40
C ILE A 20 11.56 19.33 -4.92
N GLU A 21 10.63 20.15 -5.40
CA GLU A 21 10.29 20.26 -6.82
C GLU A 21 9.80 18.96 -7.48
N GLN A 22 9.25 18.02 -6.67
CA GLN A 22 8.63 16.80 -7.18
C GLN A 22 7.18 17.09 -7.58
N GLU A 23 6.85 16.90 -8.86
CA GLU A 23 5.48 16.97 -9.36
C GLU A 23 4.58 15.97 -8.63
N ASN A 24 3.45 16.46 -8.14
CA ASN A 24 2.52 15.62 -7.41
C ASN A 24 1.10 16.18 -7.47
N GLN A 25 0.11 15.28 -7.34
CA GLN A 25 -1.30 15.62 -7.33
C GLN A 25 -2.03 14.87 -6.22
N VAL A 26 -2.83 15.59 -5.43
CA VAL A 26 -3.69 15.00 -4.41
C VAL A 26 -5.06 14.66 -5.01
N TYR A 27 -5.44 13.39 -4.89
CA TYR A 27 -6.75 12.87 -5.26
C TYR A 27 -7.52 12.44 -4.03
N THR A 28 -8.83 12.69 -4.03
CA THR A 28 -9.73 12.34 -2.92
C THR A 28 -10.87 11.45 -3.40
N ALA A 29 -11.21 10.45 -2.61
CA ALA A 29 -12.30 9.51 -2.93
C ALA A 29 -13.70 10.15 -2.87
N ILE A 30 -13.81 11.31 -2.24
CA ILE A 30 -15.03 12.16 -2.21
C ILE A 30 -14.67 13.55 -2.70
N ARG A 31 -15.64 14.28 -3.26
CA ARG A 31 -15.40 15.64 -3.78
C ARG A 31 -15.01 16.59 -2.65
N MET A 32 -13.83 17.18 -2.77
CA MET A 32 -13.26 18.11 -1.77
C MET A 32 -12.46 19.24 -2.44
N GLU A 33 -12.86 19.68 -3.63
CA GLU A 33 -12.20 20.81 -4.28
C GLU A 33 -12.38 22.10 -3.45
N PRO A 34 -11.36 22.97 -3.31
CA PRO A 34 -10.05 22.92 -3.99
C PRO A 34 -8.94 22.17 -3.21
N ILE A 35 -9.26 21.41 -2.17
CA ILE A 35 -8.27 20.72 -1.32
C ILE A 35 -7.58 19.58 -2.08
N GLY A 36 -8.33 18.85 -2.89
CA GLY A 36 -7.81 17.78 -3.76
C GLY A 36 -8.79 17.51 -4.89
N GLU A 37 -8.31 16.96 -5.99
CA GLU A 37 -9.17 16.58 -7.09
C GLU A 37 -9.98 15.32 -6.79
N TYR A 38 -11.17 15.23 -7.36
CA TYR A 38 -11.94 13.98 -7.30
C TYR A 38 -11.20 12.88 -8.07
N TYR A 39 -10.94 11.76 -7.38
CA TYR A 39 -10.21 10.63 -7.94
C TYR A 39 -10.93 10.02 -9.14
N THR A 40 -10.19 9.81 -10.20
CA THR A 40 -10.51 8.85 -11.26
C THR A 40 -9.23 8.13 -11.65
N LYS A 41 -9.31 6.85 -12.03
CA LYS A 41 -8.11 6.09 -12.41
C LYS A 41 -7.34 6.77 -13.55
N TRP A 42 -8.03 7.37 -14.50
CA TRP A 42 -7.43 8.01 -15.67
C TRP A 42 -6.56 9.21 -15.29
N LYS A 43 -7.04 10.07 -14.39
CA LYS A 43 -6.25 11.21 -13.88
C LYS A 43 -5.04 10.75 -13.08
N ALA A 44 -5.19 9.69 -12.27
CA ALA A 44 -4.06 9.15 -11.52
C ALA A 44 -3.01 8.56 -12.46
N ILE A 45 -3.41 7.82 -13.48
CA ILE A 45 -2.51 7.28 -14.51
C ILE A 45 -1.81 8.41 -15.25
N GLU A 46 -2.53 9.45 -15.68
CA GLU A 46 -1.94 10.62 -16.36
C GLU A 46 -0.84 11.27 -15.51
N THR A 47 -1.07 11.47 -14.21
CA THR A 47 -0.06 11.98 -13.28
C THR A 47 1.18 11.08 -13.22
N LEU A 48 0.98 9.76 -13.16
CA LEU A 48 2.08 8.80 -13.08
C LEU A 48 2.88 8.73 -14.38
N GLU A 49 2.21 8.74 -15.55
CA GLU A 49 2.85 8.72 -16.87
C GLU A 49 3.72 9.96 -17.14
N THR A 50 3.39 11.09 -16.53
CA THR A 50 4.22 12.31 -16.58
C THR A 50 5.36 12.33 -15.56
N GLY A 51 5.57 11.24 -14.79
CA GLY A 51 6.62 11.14 -13.78
C GLY A 51 6.26 11.80 -12.45
N GLY A 52 4.99 12.17 -12.27
CA GLY A 52 4.46 12.73 -11.04
C GLY A 52 4.14 11.67 -9.98
N VAL A 53 3.81 12.13 -8.78
CA VAL A 53 3.34 11.31 -7.67
C VAL A 53 1.83 11.52 -7.48
N ALA A 54 1.02 10.47 -7.66
CA ALA A 54 -0.41 10.51 -7.36
C ALA A 54 -0.64 10.15 -5.88
N ILE A 55 -1.05 11.13 -5.07
CA ILE A 55 -1.36 10.95 -3.65
C ILE A 55 -2.86 10.71 -3.52
N ILE A 56 -3.27 9.48 -3.22
CA ILE A 56 -4.68 9.11 -3.16
C ILE A 56 -5.14 9.01 -1.71
N SER A 57 -6.19 9.71 -1.35
CA SER A 57 -6.70 9.82 0.02
C SER A 57 -8.21 9.70 0.12
N GLY A 58 -8.74 9.68 1.34
CA GLY A 58 -10.18 9.53 1.58
C GLY A 58 -10.69 8.09 1.53
N GLY A 59 -9.79 7.10 1.50
CA GLY A 59 -10.15 5.69 1.47
C GLY A 59 -10.87 5.29 0.19
N THR A 60 -11.92 4.47 0.31
CA THR A 60 -12.83 4.12 -0.80
C THR A 60 -13.93 5.17 -1.01
N GLY A 61 -14.06 6.13 -0.11
CA GLY A 61 -15.22 7.03 -0.04
C GLY A 61 -16.46 6.37 0.59
N ASN A 62 -16.40 5.10 0.97
CA ASN A 62 -17.48 4.33 1.55
C ASN A 62 -17.14 3.89 2.98
N PRO A 63 -18.14 3.80 3.89
CA PRO A 63 -17.92 3.24 5.22
C PRO A 63 -17.62 1.74 5.14
N PHE A 64 -17.11 1.18 6.26
CA PHE A 64 -16.83 -0.24 6.47
C PHE A 64 -15.62 -0.81 5.69
N PHE A 65 -14.94 -0.01 4.89
CA PHE A 65 -13.68 -0.41 4.25
C PHE A 65 -12.49 0.20 4.98
N THR A 66 -11.42 -0.56 5.06
CA THR A 66 -10.15 -0.10 5.63
C THR A 66 -9.31 0.67 4.62
N THR A 67 -8.26 1.32 5.09
CA THR A 67 -7.24 1.92 4.20
C THR A 67 -6.48 0.87 3.42
N ASP A 68 -6.29 -0.34 3.94
CA ASP A 68 -5.66 -1.45 3.22
C ASP A 68 -6.49 -1.83 1.99
N THR A 69 -7.81 -2.07 2.17
CA THR A 69 -8.73 -2.33 1.07
C THR A 69 -8.71 -1.20 0.04
N ALA A 70 -8.76 0.06 0.49
CA ALA A 70 -8.73 1.20 -0.41
C ALA A 70 -7.44 1.25 -1.23
N SER A 71 -6.30 1.05 -0.58
CA SER A 71 -4.99 1.12 -1.24
C SER A 71 -4.81 0.03 -2.29
N VAL A 72 -5.19 -1.20 -1.97
CA VAL A 72 -5.14 -2.32 -2.94
C VAL A 72 -6.10 -2.07 -4.11
N LEU A 73 -7.32 -1.58 -3.84
CA LEU A 73 -8.26 -1.22 -4.91
C LEU A 73 -7.64 -0.21 -5.87
N ARG A 74 -7.01 0.84 -5.37
CA ARG A 74 -6.35 1.84 -6.22
C ARG A 74 -5.16 1.25 -6.97
N ALA A 75 -4.34 0.42 -6.34
CA ALA A 75 -3.23 -0.25 -7.01
C ALA A 75 -3.71 -1.11 -8.19
N VAL A 76 -4.78 -1.87 -8.01
CA VAL A 76 -5.39 -2.68 -9.09
C VAL A 76 -5.97 -1.80 -10.20
N GLU A 77 -6.70 -0.72 -9.84
CA GLU A 77 -7.31 0.20 -10.83
C GLU A 77 -6.28 0.88 -11.73
N ILE A 78 -5.12 1.25 -11.19
CA ILE A 78 -4.03 1.90 -11.95
C ILE A 78 -3.05 0.90 -12.56
N GLU A 79 -3.32 -0.39 -12.43
CA GLU A 79 -2.50 -1.48 -12.97
C GLU A 79 -1.04 -1.43 -12.44
N ALA A 80 -0.88 -1.20 -11.13
CA ALA A 80 0.43 -1.13 -10.51
C ALA A 80 1.17 -2.47 -10.57
N ASP A 81 2.49 -2.42 -10.76
CA ASP A 81 3.34 -3.62 -10.85
C ASP A 81 3.54 -4.30 -9.49
N VAL A 82 3.47 -3.53 -8.40
CA VAL A 82 3.70 -4.02 -7.03
C VAL A 82 3.02 -3.12 -6.00
N PHE A 83 2.57 -3.72 -4.92
CA PHE A 83 2.01 -3.02 -3.77
C PHE A 83 2.99 -3.04 -2.61
N PHE A 84 3.45 -1.86 -2.15
CA PHE A 84 4.31 -1.73 -0.97
C PHE A 84 3.49 -1.37 0.25
N LYS A 85 3.58 -2.19 1.30
CA LYS A 85 2.95 -1.92 2.60
C LYS A 85 4.02 -1.52 3.63
N GLY A 86 4.14 -0.23 3.89
CA GLY A 86 4.95 0.31 4.97
C GLY A 86 4.27 0.09 6.32
N THR A 87 4.98 -0.53 7.26
CA THR A 87 4.50 -0.83 8.62
C THR A 87 5.56 -0.47 9.65
N ARG A 88 5.25 -0.69 10.95
CA ARG A 88 6.23 -0.56 12.04
C ARG A 88 7.02 -1.85 12.29
N VAL A 89 6.67 -2.94 11.62
CA VAL A 89 7.40 -4.20 11.68
C VAL A 89 8.12 -4.43 10.36
N ASP A 90 9.26 -5.10 10.43
CA ASP A 90 10.17 -5.26 9.29
C ASP A 90 9.80 -6.41 8.34
N GLY A 91 8.60 -6.96 8.47
CA GLY A 91 8.08 -8.02 7.59
C GLY A 91 6.97 -8.83 8.20
N ILE A 92 6.72 -10.00 7.61
CA ILE A 92 5.72 -10.96 8.06
C ILE A 92 6.42 -12.05 8.88
N TYR A 93 5.81 -12.41 10.01
CA TYR A 93 6.35 -13.40 10.96
C TYR A 93 5.42 -14.58 11.12
N THR A 94 5.97 -15.70 11.57
CA THR A 94 5.20 -16.92 11.91
C THR A 94 4.18 -16.72 13.04
N ALA A 95 4.43 -15.73 13.91
CA ALA A 95 3.57 -15.27 14.99
C ALA A 95 3.88 -13.80 15.28
N ASP A 96 3.14 -13.16 16.19
CA ASP A 96 3.39 -11.80 16.63
C ASP A 96 4.74 -11.71 17.38
N PRO A 97 5.78 -11.04 16.80
CA PRO A 97 7.11 -11.00 17.42
C PRO A 97 7.16 -10.23 18.75
N GLU A 98 6.15 -9.39 19.03
CA GLU A 98 6.04 -8.70 20.33
C GLU A 98 5.55 -9.63 21.45
N LYS A 99 4.88 -10.73 21.09
CA LYS A 99 4.30 -11.69 22.04
C LYS A 99 5.04 -13.03 22.09
N ASP A 100 5.68 -13.41 20.98
CA ASP A 100 6.38 -14.67 20.82
C ASP A 100 7.80 -14.45 20.33
N SER A 101 8.76 -14.59 21.23
CA SER A 101 10.19 -14.42 20.92
C SER A 101 10.75 -15.51 19.99
N SER A 102 10.00 -16.60 19.74
CA SER A 102 10.36 -17.64 18.79
C SER A 102 9.84 -17.37 17.38
N ALA A 103 9.08 -16.29 17.18
CA ALA A 103 8.58 -15.90 15.87
C ALA A 103 9.73 -15.65 14.90
N THR A 104 9.67 -16.29 13.74
CA THR A 104 10.66 -16.12 12.66
C THR A 104 10.05 -15.35 11.51
N LYS A 105 10.85 -14.45 10.94
CA LYS A 105 10.45 -13.65 9.79
C LYS A 105 10.53 -14.48 8.52
N PHE A 106 9.57 -14.29 7.62
CA PHE A 106 9.63 -14.80 6.25
C PHE A 106 10.39 -13.80 5.36
N ASP A 107 11.28 -14.29 4.53
CA ASP A 107 11.83 -13.50 3.43
C ASP A 107 10.84 -13.44 2.27
N GLU A 108 10.21 -14.59 1.98
CA GLU A 108 9.17 -14.75 0.96
C GLU A 108 8.07 -15.67 1.46
N ILE A 109 6.82 -15.42 1.05
CA ILE A 109 5.65 -16.23 1.42
C ILE A 109 4.57 -16.09 0.33
N SER A 110 3.78 -17.14 0.10
CA SER A 110 2.64 -17.07 -0.82
C SER A 110 1.35 -16.59 -0.14
N PHE A 111 0.37 -16.10 -0.92
CA PHE A 111 -0.94 -15.79 -0.37
C PHE A 111 -1.64 -17.03 0.20
N ASP A 112 -1.49 -18.21 -0.41
CA ASP A 112 -2.07 -19.46 0.12
C ASP A 112 -1.48 -19.83 1.47
N GLU A 113 -0.20 -19.64 1.66
CA GLU A 113 0.45 -19.87 2.95
C GLU A 113 -0.01 -18.87 4.02
N ILE A 114 -0.20 -17.60 3.66
CA ILE A 114 -0.78 -16.58 4.54
C ILE A 114 -2.17 -17.03 5.03
N TYR A 115 -3.04 -17.50 4.13
CA TYR A 115 -4.37 -18.00 4.47
C TYR A 115 -4.31 -19.25 5.33
N SER A 116 -3.52 -20.27 4.94
CA SER A 116 -3.43 -21.53 5.64
C SER A 116 -2.89 -21.39 7.07
N ARG A 117 -1.97 -20.45 7.28
CA ARG A 117 -1.40 -20.12 8.59
C ARG A 117 -2.17 -19.05 9.35
N ASN A 118 -3.26 -18.49 8.75
CA ASN A 118 -4.07 -17.43 9.34
C ASN A 118 -3.24 -16.19 9.78
N LEU A 119 -2.25 -15.81 8.97
CA LEU A 119 -1.40 -14.67 9.26
C LEU A 119 -2.15 -13.36 8.93
N LYS A 120 -2.10 -12.40 9.84
CA LYS A 120 -2.81 -11.11 9.69
C LYS A 120 -1.86 -10.04 9.19
N ILE A 121 -1.79 -9.89 7.87
CA ILE A 121 -0.98 -8.84 7.21
C ILE A 121 -1.80 -7.60 6.84
N MET A 122 -3.04 -7.81 6.46
CA MET A 122 -4.05 -6.82 6.07
C MET A 122 -5.43 -7.36 6.45
N ASP A 123 -6.49 -6.59 6.19
CA ASP A 123 -7.83 -7.16 6.24
C ASP A 123 -8.05 -8.19 5.12
N MET A 124 -9.02 -9.07 5.33
CA MET A 124 -9.30 -10.20 4.42
C MET A 124 -9.64 -9.72 3.00
N THR A 125 -10.39 -8.62 2.87
CA THR A 125 -10.81 -8.06 1.57
C THR A 125 -9.58 -7.61 0.77
N ALA A 126 -8.67 -6.87 1.39
CA ALA A 126 -7.43 -6.43 0.77
C ALA A 126 -6.54 -7.61 0.35
N THR A 127 -6.38 -8.60 1.23
CA THR A 127 -5.57 -9.79 0.96
C THR A 127 -6.14 -10.60 -0.21
N THR A 128 -7.46 -10.83 -0.22
CA THR A 128 -8.14 -11.53 -1.31
C THR A 128 -7.99 -10.78 -2.64
N MET A 129 -8.16 -9.46 -2.61
CA MET A 129 -8.04 -8.63 -3.82
C MET A 129 -6.62 -8.68 -4.41
N CYS A 130 -5.56 -8.64 -3.58
CA CYS A 130 -4.18 -8.85 -4.04
C CYS A 130 -4.02 -10.22 -4.69
N LYS A 131 -4.50 -11.29 -4.05
CA LYS A 131 -4.39 -12.65 -4.56
C LYS A 131 -5.10 -12.81 -5.91
N GLU A 132 -6.38 -12.43 -6.01
CA GLU A 132 -7.20 -12.59 -7.22
C GLU A 132 -6.67 -11.78 -8.40
N ASN A 133 -6.08 -10.61 -8.16
CA ASN A 133 -5.51 -9.77 -9.20
C ASN A 133 -4.01 -10.02 -9.42
N LYS A 134 -3.45 -11.06 -8.80
CA LYS A 134 -2.02 -11.41 -8.91
C LYS A 134 -1.09 -10.24 -8.61
N MET A 135 -1.48 -9.37 -7.66
CA MET A 135 -0.73 -8.21 -7.23
C MET A 135 0.38 -8.62 -6.25
N PRO A 136 1.66 -8.51 -6.62
CA PRO A 136 2.74 -8.76 -5.67
C PRO A 136 2.71 -7.73 -4.53
N LEU A 137 3.04 -8.17 -3.31
CA LEU A 137 3.06 -7.32 -2.13
C LEU A 137 4.42 -7.42 -1.45
N VAL A 138 4.94 -6.29 -0.99
CA VAL A 138 6.11 -6.25 -0.10
C VAL A 138 5.73 -5.56 1.20
N VAL A 139 5.90 -6.24 2.33
CA VAL A 139 5.71 -5.68 3.68
C VAL A 139 7.07 -5.33 4.26
N PHE A 140 7.26 -4.07 4.66
CA PHE A 140 8.55 -3.60 5.14
C PHE A 140 8.41 -2.56 6.28
N ASP A 141 9.48 -2.39 7.07
CA ASP A 141 9.55 -1.34 8.07
C ASP A 141 9.74 0.04 7.43
N MET A 142 8.76 0.92 7.61
CA MET A 142 8.75 2.28 7.07
C MET A 142 9.36 3.30 8.04
N ASP A 143 9.50 2.98 9.33
CA ASP A 143 10.02 3.90 10.34
C ASP A 143 11.54 4.06 10.22
N THR A 144 12.23 3.04 9.72
CA THR A 144 13.67 3.13 9.44
C THR A 144 13.93 4.00 8.21
N ILE A 145 14.63 5.11 8.43
CA ILE A 145 14.97 6.08 7.37
C ILE A 145 15.73 5.40 6.24
N GLY A 146 15.25 5.62 5.02
CA GLY A 146 15.86 5.08 3.79
C GLY A 146 15.30 3.74 3.32
N ASN A 147 14.55 3.00 4.15
CA ASN A 147 13.98 1.71 3.75
C ASN A 147 13.02 1.83 2.56
N LEU A 148 12.18 2.86 2.50
CA LEU A 148 11.29 3.09 1.35
C LEU A 148 12.10 3.21 0.05
N LYS A 149 13.19 3.98 0.05
CA LYS A 149 14.07 4.09 -1.11
C LYS A 149 14.68 2.75 -1.50
N LYS A 150 15.19 2.00 -0.54
CA LYS A 150 15.82 0.68 -0.77
C LYS A 150 14.83 -0.31 -1.38
N VAL A 151 13.61 -0.41 -0.82
CA VAL A 151 12.54 -1.28 -1.35
C VAL A 151 12.19 -0.91 -2.80
N ILE A 152 12.02 0.38 -3.11
CA ILE A 152 11.72 0.86 -4.47
C ILE A 152 12.88 0.54 -5.42
N MET A 153 14.12 0.59 -4.95
CA MET A 153 15.31 0.24 -5.73
C MET A 153 15.53 -1.28 -5.87
N GLY A 154 14.64 -2.10 -5.32
CA GLY A 154 14.65 -3.56 -5.45
C GLY A 154 15.57 -4.28 -4.45
N GLU A 155 16.06 -3.60 -3.42
CA GLU A 155 16.78 -4.26 -2.34
C GLU A 155 15.88 -5.23 -1.58
N ASN A 156 16.43 -6.37 -1.16
CA ASN A 156 15.68 -7.40 -0.45
C ASN A 156 15.51 -7.04 1.03
N ILE A 157 14.58 -6.13 1.30
CA ILE A 157 14.16 -5.75 2.65
C ILE A 157 12.68 -6.09 2.85
N GLY A 158 12.34 -6.51 4.07
CA GLY A 158 10.96 -6.89 4.39
C GLY A 158 10.62 -8.33 4.02
N THR A 159 9.36 -8.58 3.76
CA THR A 159 8.84 -9.86 3.29
C THR A 159 8.14 -9.66 1.96
N ARG A 160 8.49 -10.45 0.96
CA ARG A 160 7.79 -10.49 -0.33
C ARG A 160 6.64 -11.49 -0.26
N VAL A 161 5.46 -11.03 -0.68
CA VAL A 161 4.30 -11.90 -0.87
C VAL A 161 4.04 -12.03 -2.36
N TYR A 162 4.08 -13.23 -2.85
CA TYR A 162 3.90 -13.51 -4.28
C TYR A 162 2.54 -14.19 -4.54
N PRO A 163 1.94 -13.94 -5.69
CA PRO A 163 0.79 -14.69 -6.14
C PRO A 163 1.16 -16.16 -6.29
N ASP A 164 0.24 -17.03 -5.89
CA ASP A 164 0.44 -18.47 -6.06
C ASP A 164 0.65 -18.79 -7.55
N ALA A 165 1.57 -19.68 -7.86
CA ALA A 165 1.71 -20.21 -9.19
C ALA A 165 0.37 -20.87 -9.56
N ASP A 166 -0.18 -20.56 -10.74
CA ASP A 166 -1.44 -21.14 -11.19
C ASP A 166 -1.41 -22.66 -10.93
N ALA A 167 -2.27 -23.12 -10.04
CA ALA A 167 -2.53 -24.54 -9.90
C ALA A 167 -3.08 -25.01 -11.26
N LYS A 168 -2.21 -25.66 -12.04
CA LYS A 168 -2.59 -26.30 -13.29
C LYS A 168 -3.42 -27.54 -13.01
#